data_b94385c8fc02d36a7631f7e16eac54fa
#
_entry.id   b94385c8fc02d36a7631f7e16eac54fa
#
_cell.length_a   1.000
_cell.length_b   1.000
_cell.length_c   1.000
_cell.angle_alpha   90.00
_cell.angle_beta   90.00
_cell.angle_gamma   90.00
#
_symmetry.space_group_name_H-M   'P 1'
#
loop_
_entity.id
_entity.type
_entity.pdbx_description
1 polymer ?
#
loop_
_entity_poly.entity_id
_entity_poly.type
_entity_poly.pdbx_seq_one_letter_code
_entity_poly.pdbx_strand_id
1 'polypeptide(L)' 'MTYDEAINRIEQIVSELEQSEALSKDTYQAKAKEAKLLLTFCQQQLTDWENKMQDVMATLE' A
#
# COMPACT_ATOMS: atom_id res chain seq x y z
N MET A 1 -4.57 2.38 -10.78
CA MET A 1 -3.67 2.90 -9.71
C MET A 1 -2.30 2.26 -9.84
N THR A 2 -1.26 3.06 -9.85
CA THR A 2 0.12 2.54 -9.87
C THR A 2 0.62 2.29 -8.45
N TYR A 3 1.71 1.53 -8.33
CA TYR A 3 2.35 1.30 -7.04
C TYR A 3 2.75 2.60 -6.36
N ASP A 4 3.37 3.52 -7.11
CA ASP A 4 3.80 4.80 -6.56
C ASP A 4 2.63 5.65 -6.07
N GLU A 5 1.52 5.65 -6.81
CA GLU A 5 0.32 6.35 -6.37
C GLU A 5 -0.24 5.76 -5.08
N ALA A 6 -0.23 4.43 -4.96
CA ALA A 6 -0.70 3.75 -3.76
C ALA A 6 0.19 4.09 -2.55
N ILE A 7 1.51 4.09 -2.73
CA ILE A 7 2.45 4.45 -1.66
C ILE A 7 2.24 5.91 -1.23
N ASN A 8 2.10 6.82 -2.18
CA ASN A 8 1.85 8.23 -1.87
C ASN A 8 0.55 8.40 -1.09
N ARG A 9 -0.49 7.66 -1.46
CA ARG A 9 -1.77 7.73 -0.75
C ARG A 9 -1.65 7.19 0.68
N ILE A 10 -0.93 6.09 0.85
CA ILE A 10 -0.69 5.51 2.18
C ILE A 10 0.05 6.51 3.07
N GLU A 11 1.09 7.14 2.56
CA GLU A 11 1.85 8.15 3.30
C GLU A 11 0.96 9.33 3.71
N GLN A 12 0.09 9.76 2.82
CA GLN A 12 -0.85 10.83 3.10
C GLN A 12 -1.82 10.44 4.22
N ILE A 13 -2.35 9.22 4.17
CA ILE A 13 -3.28 8.72 5.20
C ILE A 13 -2.58 8.65 6.55
N VAL A 14 -1.37 8.09 6.59
CA VAL A 14 -0.59 7.99 7.84
C VAL A 14 -0.32 9.36 8.42
N SER A 15 0.06 10.33 7.58
CA SER A 15 0.30 11.70 8.01
C SER A 15 -0.96 12.32 8.62
N GLU A 16 -2.12 12.12 7.98
CA GLU A 16 -3.38 12.62 8.49
C GLU A 16 -3.74 12.00 9.85
N LEU A 17 -3.50 10.70 10.01
CA LEU A 17 -3.77 10.00 11.25
C LEU A 17 -2.85 10.47 12.40
N GLU A 18 -1.60 10.77 12.09
CA GLU A 18 -0.64 11.24 13.08
C GLU A 18 -0.88 12.68 13.50
N GLN A 19 -1.30 13.54 12.58
CA GLN A 19 -1.46 14.97 12.83
C GLN A 19 -2.79 15.36 13.45
N SER A 20 -3.79 14.50 13.34
CA SER A 20 -5.13 14.86 13.80
C SER A 20 -5.38 14.35 15.21
N GLU A 21 -5.46 15.27 16.17
CA GLU A 21 -5.78 14.94 17.55
C GLU A 21 -7.27 14.69 17.79
N ALA A 22 -8.11 15.10 16.84
CA ALA A 22 -9.57 15.11 17.02
C ALA A 22 -10.32 14.25 16.01
N LEU A 23 -9.69 13.19 15.50
CA LEU A 23 -10.38 12.26 14.60
C LEU A 23 -11.43 11.48 15.37
N SER A 24 -12.63 11.42 14.82
CA SER A 24 -13.64 10.52 15.34
C SER A 24 -13.22 9.07 15.10
N LYS A 25 -13.74 8.17 15.92
CA LYS A 25 -13.47 6.73 15.77
C LYS A 25 -13.82 6.24 14.37
N ASP A 26 -14.96 6.70 13.84
CA ASP A 26 -15.44 6.27 12.53
C ASP A 26 -14.50 6.73 11.42
N THR A 27 -14.04 7.97 11.50
CA THR A 27 -13.09 8.52 10.52
C THR A 27 -11.76 7.78 10.57
N TYR A 28 -11.26 7.50 11.77
CA TYR A 28 -10.02 6.76 11.95
C TYR A 28 -10.14 5.37 11.33
N GLN A 29 -11.24 4.66 11.61
CA GLN A 29 -11.45 3.32 11.07
C GLN A 29 -11.57 3.32 9.55
N ALA A 30 -12.25 4.31 8.98
CA ALA A 30 -12.39 4.42 7.52
C ALA A 30 -11.03 4.61 6.85
N LYS A 31 -10.19 5.49 7.41
CA LYS A 31 -8.84 5.73 6.88
C LYS A 31 -7.93 4.52 7.06
N ALA A 32 -7.99 3.85 8.19
CA ALA A 32 -7.22 2.64 8.44
C ALA A 32 -7.60 1.53 7.47
N LYS A 33 -8.89 1.40 7.17
CA LYS A 33 -9.39 0.41 6.22
C LYS A 33 -8.89 0.69 4.80
N GLU A 34 -8.92 1.95 4.38
CA GLU A 34 -8.38 2.37 3.09
C GLU A 34 -6.91 2.04 2.98
N ALA A 35 -6.13 2.38 4.01
CA ALA A 35 -4.69 2.09 4.04
C ALA A 35 -4.43 0.59 3.95
N LYS A 36 -5.23 -0.23 4.62
CA LYS A 36 -5.10 -1.69 4.57
C LYS A 36 -5.32 -2.22 3.16
N LEU A 37 -6.32 -1.71 2.45
CA LEU A 37 -6.59 -2.11 1.07
C LEU A 37 -5.44 -1.71 0.14
N LEU A 38 -4.88 -0.52 0.34
CA LEU A 38 -3.75 -0.05 -0.44
C LEU A 38 -2.49 -0.88 -0.16
N LEU A 39 -2.27 -1.25 1.09
CA LEU A 39 -1.15 -2.13 1.46
C LEU A 39 -1.28 -3.50 0.80
N THR A 40 -2.49 -4.06 0.76
CA THR A 40 -2.75 -5.32 0.08
C THR A 40 -2.41 -5.22 -1.41
N PHE A 41 -2.82 -4.11 -2.04
CA PHE A 41 -2.49 -3.85 -3.44
C PHE A 41 -0.98 -3.81 -3.65
N CYS A 42 -0.25 -3.11 -2.79
CA CYS A 42 1.21 -3.01 -2.89
C CYS A 42 1.88 -4.37 -2.68
N GLN A 43 1.39 -5.17 -1.74
CA GLN A 43 1.93 -6.50 -1.50
C GLN A 43 1.74 -7.42 -2.71
N GLN A 44 0.58 -7.37 -3.35
CA GLN A 44 0.32 -8.13 -4.56
C GLN A 44 1.24 -7.71 -5.69
N GLN A 45 1.48 -6.41 -5.83
CA GLN A 45 2.36 -5.87 -6.85
C GLN A 45 3.79 -6.35 -6.65
N LEU A 46 4.27 -6.34 -5.40
CA LEU A 46 5.61 -6.82 -5.07
C LEU A 46 5.74 -8.31 -5.34
N THR A 47 4.73 -9.10 -5.02
CA THR A 47 4.72 -10.53 -5.28
C THR A 47 4.78 -10.80 -6.79
N ASP A 48 4.03 -10.04 -7.58
CA ASP A 48 4.06 -10.17 -9.04
C ASP A 48 5.45 -9.85 -9.60
N TRP A 49 6.10 -8.81 -9.10
CA TRP A 49 7.45 -8.46 -9.50
C TRP A 49 8.46 -9.54 -9.12
N GLU A 50 8.33 -10.11 -7.93
CA GLU A 50 9.19 -11.22 -7.49
C GLU A 50 9.03 -12.46 -8.39
N ASN A 51 7.79 -12.79 -8.75
CA ASN A 51 7.51 -13.90 -9.64
C ASN A 51 8.11 -13.67 -11.02
N LYS A 52 8.01 -12.47 -11.55
CA LYS A 52 8.63 -12.11 -12.83
C LYS A 52 10.14 -12.19 -12.77
N MET A 53 10.72 -11.75 -11.66
CA MET A 53 12.17 -11.86 -11.43
C MET A 53 12.63 -13.31 -11.45
N GLN A 54 11.90 -14.20 -10.77
CA GLN A 54 12.21 -15.61 -10.75
C GLN A 54 12.15 -16.23 -12.14
N ASP A 55 11.15 -15.83 -12.93
CA ASP A 55 11.01 -16.31 -14.31
C ASP A 55 12.20 -15.88 -15.16
N VAL A 56 12.65 -14.63 -15.01
CA VAL A 56 13.82 -14.11 -15.73
C VAL A 56 15.09 -14.86 -15.32
N MET A 57 15.27 -15.10 -14.03
CA MET A 57 16.43 -15.83 -13.51
C MET A 57 16.44 -17.27 -13.99
N ALA A 58 15.28 -17.92 -14.03
CA ALA A 58 15.17 -19.28 -14.56
C ALA A 58 15.51 -19.35 -16.05
N THR A 59 15.16 -18.32 -16.80
CA THR A 59 15.45 -18.24 -18.23
C THR A 59 16.94 -18.05 -18.50
N LEU A 60 17.64 -17.34 -17.60
CA LEU A 60 19.09 -17.07 -17.74
C LEU A 60 19.96 -18.29 -17.40
N GLU A 61 19.42 -19.25 -16.72
CA GLU A 61 20.12 -20.51 -16.44
C GLU A 61 19.96 -21.50 -17.60
#